data_a84c1bd936d15361f5a0d8a82f811e30
#
_entry.id   a84c1bd936d15361f5a0d8a82f811e30
#
_cell.length_a   1.000
_cell.length_b   1.000
_cell.length_c   1.000
_cell.angle_alpha   90.00
_cell.angle_beta   90.00
_cell.angle_gamma   90.00
#
_symmetry.space_group_name_H-M   'P 1'
#
loop_
_entity.id
_entity.type
_entity.pdbx_description
1 polymer ?
#
loop_
_entity_poly.entity_id
_entity_poly.type
_entity_poly.pdbx_seq_one_letter_code
_entity_poly.pdbx_strand_id
1 'polypeptide(L)'
;KTRQNSQESTTRQMQAKQVDIDFKAGPDRSPEAEHIVAAGGARLNVHTIYTKTPPEDTTVTGDQLFATLVNGETLSSLRGTGHTSLVTVNPNGITQSSKGDNLLLTFAPSHPTAKPEEKGTKGKPHASAPQPAAQLQSAVQLGNVTLVQQGAANPGGPTPPVTTATAQRAAYDAATQVVQLSGSPRLQETSGELSANLIEVSRSSGNADATGGVKATYHQTNGQQNLTFTASGPVHVVADHAHLEHATDLTVFYGKAGEPARLWQGSDSVAAPVLELSRSHATLSAHGPAGDAATVNAVFTGSPSTSQATPAANSATNPLRANQPPRAPSVVRLQSRTLFYAENDHKAVFAGAVVAQTSSGLLHANFMDVYFAPAAGAQPPGKPPPGSQVSKIVARGAVVLEQPGRKGTGDELTYTSADGKFLLTGTSAAPPRLTDQVRGTVTGNALIFNDRDDSVEVSGGASKVVTQTQVAK
;
A
#
# COMPACT_ATOMS: atom_id res chain seq x y z
N LYS A 1 36.35 -17.71 -8.14
CA LYS A 1 35.20 -18.51 -7.70
C LYS A 1 34.75 -19.34 -8.91
N THR A 2 34.99 -20.62 -8.86
CA THR A 2 34.74 -21.62 -9.92
C THR A 2 33.25 -21.74 -10.20
N ARG A 3 32.80 -21.35 -11.39
CA ARG A 3 31.47 -21.73 -11.91
C ARG A 3 31.51 -23.23 -12.15
N GLN A 4 30.90 -24.02 -11.27
CA GLN A 4 30.63 -25.42 -11.53
C GLN A 4 29.52 -25.47 -12.59
N ASN A 5 29.80 -26.10 -13.74
CA ASN A 5 28.80 -26.49 -14.72
C ASN A 5 27.82 -27.44 -14.04
N SER A 6 26.60 -26.95 -13.80
CA SER A 6 25.47 -27.78 -13.41
C SER A 6 25.09 -28.59 -14.64
N GLN A 7 25.17 -29.92 -14.59
CA GLN A 7 24.63 -30.80 -15.63
C GLN A 7 23.11 -30.61 -15.59
N GLU A 8 22.55 -30.10 -16.66
CA GLU A 8 21.12 -29.88 -16.86
C GLU A 8 20.60 -30.83 -17.92
N SER A 9 19.51 -31.52 -17.64
CA SER A 9 18.81 -32.38 -18.60
C SER A 9 17.38 -31.90 -18.75
N THR A 10 16.96 -31.57 -19.97
CA THR A 10 15.61 -31.10 -20.28
C THR A 10 14.91 -32.09 -21.19
N THR A 11 13.74 -32.56 -20.76
CA THR A 11 12.84 -33.40 -21.56
C THR A 11 11.65 -32.58 -22.00
N ARG A 12 11.30 -32.66 -23.29
CA ARG A 12 10.14 -31.97 -23.87
C ARG A 12 9.18 -33.00 -24.46
N GLN A 13 7.90 -32.88 -24.12
CA GLN A 13 6.85 -33.77 -24.64
C GLN A 13 5.67 -32.92 -25.11
N MET A 14 5.29 -33.09 -26.40
CA MET A 14 4.12 -32.44 -26.98
C MET A 14 3.03 -33.47 -27.24
N GLN A 15 1.78 -33.09 -26.90
CA GLN A 15 0.59 -33.91 -27.09
C GLN A 15 -0.52 -33.04 -27.68
N ALA A 16 -1.24 -33.58 -28.70
CA ALA A 16 -2.41 -32.94 -29.31
C ALA A 16 -3.23 -33.98 -30.06
N LYS A 17 -4.43 -33.61 -30.53
CA LYS A 17 -5.19 -34.49 -31.45
C LYS A 17 -4.51 -34.62 -32.80
N GLN A 18 -3.86 -33.56 -33.28
CA GLN A 18 -3.11 -33.51 -34.52
C GLN A 18 -1.79 -32.78 -34.27
N VAL A 19 -0.71 -33.31 -34.85
CA VAL A 19 0.62 -32.66 -34.84
C VAL A 19 1.16 -32.72 -36.25
N ASP A 20 1.40 -31.57 -36.85
CA ASP A 20 2.02 -31.40 -38.15
C ASP A 20 3.44 -30.85 -37.96
N ILE A 21 4.42 -31.42 -38.68
CA ILE A 21 5.82 -31.01 -38.57
C ILE A 21 6.34 -30.71 -39.99
N ASP A 22 6.76 -29.48 -40.19
CA ASP A 22 7.41 -29.01 -41.39
C ASP A 22 8.93 -29.15 -41.27
N PHE A 23 9.55 -29.72 -42.28
CA PHE A 23 10.99 -29.94 -42.35
C PHE A 23 11.61 -29.08 -43.46
N LYS A 24 12.80 -28.53 -43.19
CA LYS A 24 13.65 -27.95 -44.20
C LYS A 24 14.92 -28.77 -44.39
N ALA A 25 15.62 -28.56 -45.51
CA ALA A 25 16.94 -29.16 -45.74
C ALA A 25 18.00 -28.46 -44.87
N GLY A 26 18.61 -29.19 -43.95
CA GLY A 26 19.76 -28.74 -43.17
C GLY A 26 21.07 -28.67 -44.00
N PRO A 27 22.18 -28.17 -43.37
CA PRO A 27 23.48 -27.99 -44.04
C PRO A 27 24.00 -29.27 -44.70
N ASP A 28 23.77 -30.44 -44.11
CA ASP A 28 24.22 -31.74 -44.61
C ASP A 28 23.13 -32.47 -45.41
N ARG A 29 22.09 -31.75 -45.91
CA ARG A 29 20.90 -32.32 -46.55
C ARG A 29 20.05 -33.23 -45.65
N SER A 30 20.31 -33.28 -44.35
CA SER A 30 19.43 -33.94 -43.39
C SER A 30 18.16 -33.08 -43.19
N PRO A 31 16.98 -33.73 -43.01
CA PRO A 31 15.76 -32.98 -42.67
C PRO A 31 15.86 -32.38 -41.27
N GLU A 32 15.72 -31.07 -41.17
CA GLU A 32 15.63 -30.33 -39.89
C GLU A 32 14.20 -29.84 -39.66
N ALA A 33 13.62 -30.11 -38.50
CA ALA A 33 12.30 -29.58 -38.17
C ALA A 33 12.36 -28.06 -38.06
N GLU A 34 11.46 -27.35 -38.75
CA GLU A 34 11.40 -25.88 -38.75
C GLU A 34 10.18 -25.36 -37.99
N HIS A 35 9.01 -25.96 -38.28
CA HIS A 35 7.77 -25.61 -37.63
C HIS A 35 7.05 -26.85 -37.10
N ILE A 36 6.46 -26.71 -35.95
CA ILE A 36 5.58 -27.72 -35.37
C ILE A 36 4.25 -27.05 -35.04
N VAL A 37 3.16 -27.61 -35.58
CA VAL A 37 1.80 -27.16 -35.29
C VAL A 37 1.07 -28.29 -34.59
N ALA A 38 0.63 -28.01 -33.35
CA ALA A 38 -0.16 -28.93 -32.56
C ALA A 38 -1.57 -28.39 -32.38
N ALA A 39 -2.61 -29.11 -32.75
CA ALA A 39 -3.99 -28.64 -32.75
C ALA A 39 -4.93 -29.63 -32.03
N GLY A 40 -6.04 -29.10 -31.51
CA GLY A 40 -7.07 -29.86 -30.82
C GLY A 40 -6.77 -30.15 -29.35
N GLY A 41 -6.50 -29.12 -28.57
CA GLY A 41 -6.16 -29.21 -27.15
C GLY A 41 -4.68 -29.60 -26.96
N ALA A 42 -3.81 -28.76 -27.50
CA ALA A 42 -2.38 -28.99 -27.47
C ALA A 42 -1.77 -28.74 -26.07
N ARG A 43 -0.82 -29.61 -25.69
CA ARG A 43 -0.07 -29.53 -24.44
C ARG A 43 1.43 -29.77 -24.71
N LEU A 44 2.26 -28.87 -24.20
CA LEU A 44 3.71 -29.05 -24.16
C LEU A 44 4.14 -29.12 -22.70
N ASN A 45 4.77 -30.24 -22.31
CA ASN A 45 5.41 -30.40 -21.01
C ASN A 45 6.92 -30.27 -21.18
N VAL A 46 7.55 -29.50 -20.34
CA VAL A 46 9.00 -29.33 -20.24
C VAL A 46 9.42 -29.67 -18.82
N HIS A 47 10.24 -30.68 -18.67
CA HIS A 47 10.78 -31.16 -17.41
C HIS A 47 12.29 -30.94 -17.41
N THR A 48 12.79 -30.09 -16.50
CA THR A 48 14.21 -29.76 -16.39
C THR A 48 14.75 -30.30 -15.07
N ILE A 49 15.75 -31.15 -15.15
CA ILE A 49 16.43 -31.76 -14.00
C ILE A 49 17.77 -31.05 -13.81
N TYR A 50 17.98 -30.55 -12.60
CA TYR A 50 19.24 -29.93 -12.17
C TYR A 50 20.03 -30.87 -11.27
N THR A 51 21.37 -30.79 -11.28
CA THR A 51 22.22 -31.69 -10.48
C THR A 51 22.11 -31.47 -8.96
N LYS A 52 21.75 -30.25 -8.53
CA LYS A 52 21.80 -29.87 -7.10
C LYS A 52 20.51 -29.29 -6.54
N THR A 53 19.51 -29.08 -7.37
CA THR A 53 18.20 -28.51 -6.99
C THR A 53 17.08 -29.42 -7.47
N PRO A 54 15.90 -29.36 -6.84
CA PRO A 54 14.73 -30.06 -7.35
C PRO A 54 14.42 -29.70 -8.82
N PRO A 55 13.69 -30.55 -9.57
CA PRO A 55 13.35 -30.27 -10.95
C PRO A 55 12.42 -29.07 -11.09
N GLU A 56 12.40 -28.52 -12.29
CA GLU A 56 11.44 -27.50 -12.72
C GLU A 56 10.51 -28.11 -13.76
N ASP A 57 9.20 -27.94 -13.53
CA ASP A 57 8.16 -28.39 -14.44
C ASP A 57 7.44 -27.21 -15.06
N THR A 58 7.44 -27.14 -16.40
CA THR A 58 6.68 -26.13 -17.15
C THR A 58 5.69 -26.82 -18.08
N THR A 59 4.43 -26.44 -17.99
CA THR A 59 3.36 -26.92 -18.86
C THR A 59 2.76 -25.76 -19.62
N VAL A 60 2.71 -25.84 -20.94
CA VAL A 60 2.01 -24.91 -21.83
C VAL A 60 0.83 -25.61 -22.48
N THR A 61 -0.36 -24.99 -22.43
CA THR A 61 -1.56 -25.51 -23.09
C THR A 61 -2.21 -24.44 -23.96
N GLY A 62 -2.99 -24.89 -24.96
CA GLY A 62 -3.79 -24.04 -25.82
C GLY A 62 -4.65 -24.86 -26.76
N ASP A 63 -5.62 -24.27 -27.44
CA ASP A 63 -6.38 -24.93 -28.47
C ASP A 63 -5.44 -25.33 -29.63
N GLN A 64 -4.47 -24.45 -29.94
CA GLN A 64 -3.37 -24.69 -30.87
C GLN A 64 -2.06 -24.15 -30.30
N LEU A 65 -0.95 -24.83 -30.55
CA LEU A 65 0.41 -24.41 -30.27
C LEU A 65 1.23 -24.43 -31.55
N PHE A 66 1.95 -23.38 -31.83
CA PHE A 66 2.86 -23.21 -32.96
C PHE A 66 4.28 -23.02 -32.40
N ALA A 67 5.16 -23.95 -32.67
CA ALA A 67 6.56 -23.88 -32.28
C ALA A 67 7.43 -23.60 -33.51
N THR A 68 8.37 -22.69 -33.42
CA THR A 68 9.40 -22.44 -34.43
C THR A 68 10.75 -22.89 -33.89
N LEU A 69 11.47 -23.68 -34.64
CA LEU A 69 12.76 -24.22 -34.26
C LEU A 69 13.88 -23.63 -35.10
N VAL A 70 15.06 -23.53 -34.52
CA VAL A 70 16.33 -23.19 -35.18
C VAL A 70 17.21 -24.40 -35.13
N ASN A 71 17.83 -24.76 -36.28
CA ASN A 71 18.69 -25.94 -36.42
C ASN A 71 18.02 -27.27 -36.04
N GLY A 72 16.70 -27.37 -36.25
CA GLY A 72 15.93 -28.59 -36.00
C GLY A 72 15.66 -28.93 -34.52
N GLU A 73 16.31 -28.31 -33.58
CA GLU A 73 16.30 -28.71 -32.17
C GLU A 73 16.00 -27.58 -31.18
N THR A 74 16.46 -26.35 -31.47
CA THR A 74 16.37 -25.25 -30.55
C THR A 74 15.08 -24.46 -30.75
N LEU A 75 14.22 -24.36 -29.71
CA LEU A 75 13.00 -23.59 -29.75
C LEU A 75 13.35 -22.10 -29.78
N SER A 76 12.91 -21.36 -30.82
CA SER A 76 13.06 -19.89 -30.93
C SER A 76 11.80 -19.15 -30.54
N SER A 77 10.63 -19.69 -30.84
CA SER A 77 9.36 -19.14 -30.38
C SER A 77 8.29 -20.22 -30.18
N LEU A 78 7.37 -19.95 -29.25
CA LEU A 78 6.17 -20.75 -29.04
C LEU A 78 4.98 -19.79 -28.96
N ARG A 79 4.03 -19.95 -29.89
CA ARG A 79 2.77 -19.23 -29.89
C ARG A 79 1.63 -20.15 -29.54
N GLY A 80 0.81 -19.77 -28.56
CA GLY A 80 -0.43 -20.44 -28.22
C GLY A 80 -1.63 -19.59 -28.60
N THR A 81 -2.70 -20.21 -29.06
CA THR A 81 -3.98 -19.58 -29.36
C THR A 81 -5.14 -20.34 -28.76
N GLY A 82 -6.15 -19.64 -28.28
CA GLY A 82 -7.36 -20.19 -27.64
C GLY A 82 -7.07 -20.84 -26.28
N HIS A 83 -7.66 -20.31 -25.23
CA HIS A 83 -7.60 -20.83 -23.84
C HIS A 83 -6.17 -21.19 -23.40
N THR A 84 -5.22 -20.29 -23.68
CA THR A 84 -3.82 -20.56 -23.40
C THR A 84 -3.52 -20.53 -21.90
N SER A 85 -2.65 -21.46 -21.46
CA SER A 85 -2.14 -21.49 -20.09
C SER A 85 -0.65 -21.86 -20.07
N LEU A 86 0.10 -21.16 -19.23
CA LEU A 86 1.49 -21.48 -18.88
C LEU A 86 1.53 -21.73 -17.37
N VAL A 87 1.98 -22.87 -16.93
CA VAL A 87 2.16 -23.21 -15.51
C VAL A 87 3.59 -23.62 -15.29
N THR A 88 4.27 -23.01 -14.35
CA THR A 88 5.63 -23.36 -13.93
C THR A 88 5.64 -23.68 -12.45
N VAL A 89 6.22 -24.81 -12.08
CA VAL A 89 6.56 -25.17 -10.70
C VAL A 89 8.08 -25.11 -10.61
N ASN A 90 8.58 -24.13 -9.85
CA ASN A 90 10.02 -23.94 -9.72
C ASN A 90 10.64 -24.91 -8.69
N PRO A 91 11.98 -25.02 -8.62
CA PRO A 91 12.67 -25.90 -7.68
C PRO A 91 12.34 -25.63 -6.20
N ASN A 92 11.84 -24.46 -5.84
CA ASN A 92 11.45 -24.08 -4.48
C ASN A 92 9.97 -24.44 -4.18
N GLY A 93 9.27 -25.10 -5.11
CA GLY A 93 7.86 -25.48 -4.96
C GLY A 93 6.87 -24.33 -5.16
N ILE A 94 7.33 -23.15 -5.61
CA ILE A 94 6.45 -22.03 -5.94
C ILE A 94 5.78 -22.33 -7.28
N THR A 95 4.46 -22.27 -7.32
CA THR A 95 3.68 -22.44 -8.55
C THR A 95 3.32 -21.06 -9.11
N GLN A 96 3.65 -20.85 -10.38
CA GLN A 96 3.26 -19.67 -11.15
C GLN A 96 2.40 -20.12 -12.34
N SER A 97 1.27 -19.48 -12.53
CA SER A 97 0.41 -19.74 -13.69
C SER A 97 0.01 -18.44 -14.38
N SER A 98 -0.04 -18.52 -15.71
CA SER A 98 -0.56 -17.46 -16.58
C SER A 98 -1.63 -18.07 -17.47
N LYS A 99 -2.78 -17.42 -17.59
CA LYS A 99 -3.89 -17.81 -18.48
C LYS A 99 -4.31 -16.62 -19.32
N GLY A 100 -4.85 -16.89 -20.53
CA GLY A 100 -5.39 -15.86 -21.41
C GLY A 100 -5.78 -16.45 -22.76
N ASP A 101 -6.15 -15.57 -23.71
CA ASP A 101 -6.60 -16.02 -25.03
C ASP A 101 -5.43 -16.36 -25.94
N ASN A 102 -4.33 -15.61 -25.89
CA ASN A 102 -3.14 -15.83 -26.72
C ASN A 102 -1.87 -15.72 -25.86
N LEU A 103 -0.89 -16.57 -26.17
CA LEU A 103 0.42 -16.62 -25.55
C LEU A 103 1.51 -16.55 -26.63
N LEU A 104 2.54 -15.73 -26.39
CA LEU A 104 3.75 -15.72 -27.20
C LEU A 104 4.96 -15.80 -26.26
N LEU A 105 5.79 -16.81 -26.44
CA LEU A 105 7.09 -16.97 -25.80
C LEU A 105 8.18 -16.82 -26.85
N THR A 106 9.20 -16.03 -26.58
CA THR A 106 10.41 -15.94 -27.42
C THR A 106 11.63 -16.38 -26.62
N PHE A 107 12.54 -17.08 -27.28
CA PHE A 107 13.71 -17.65 -26.67
C PHE A 107 14.97 -17.11 -27.35
N ALA A 108 15.99 -16.76 -26.58
CA ALA A 108 17.29 -16.39 -27.13
C ALA A 108 18.03 -17.65 -27.62
N PRO A 109 18.67 -17.59 -28.79
CA PRO A 109 19.55 -18.66 -29.20
C PRO A 109 20.68 -18.81 -28.19
N SER A 110 20.94 -20.05 -27.75
CA SER A 110 22.10 -20.32 -26.92
C SER A 110 23.36 -20.04 -27.73
N HIS A 111 24.06 -18.98 -27.40
CA HIS A 111 25.40 -18.76 -27.96
C HIS A 111 26.35 -19.71 -27.24
N PRO A 112 27.01 -20.66 -27.93
CA PRO A 112 28.13 -21.36 -27.34
C PRO A 112 29.18 -20.28 -27.03
N THR A 113 29.53 -20.12 -25.75
CA THR A 113 30.66 -19.29 -25.35
C THR A 113 31.87 -19.87 -26.07
N ALA A 114 32.38 -19.15 -27.08
CA ALA A 114 33.59 -19.51 -27.80
C ALA A 114 34.71 -19.63 -26.77
N LYS A 115 35.15 -20.88 -26.53
CA LYS A 115 36.37 -21.15 -25.77
C LYS A 115 37.52 -20.58 -26.61
N PRO A 116 38.52 -19.90 -26.00
CA PRO A 116 39.71 -19.52 -26.74
C PRO A 116 40.32 -20.76 -27.36
N GLU A 117 40.60 -20.72 -28.65
CA GLU A 117 41.30 -21.79 -29.36
C GLU A 117 42.65 -22.07 -28.72
N GLU A 118 42.78 -23.17 -28.01
CA GLU A 118 44.05 -23.80 -27.79
C GLU A 118 44.44 -24.55 -29.05
N LYS A 119 45.43 -24.03 -29.77
CA LYS A 119 46.08 -24.72 -30.90
C LYS A 119 46.71 -26.01 -30.41
N GLY A 120 46.25 -27.12 -30.96
CA GLY A 120 47.02 -28.35 -31.10
C GLY A 120 46.56 -29.52 -30.23
N THR A 121 45.79 -30.43 -30.85
CA THR A 121 46.16 -31.86 -30.98
C THR A 121 45.06 -32.61 -31.75
N LYS A 122 45.46 -33.34 -32.81
CA LYS A 122 44.60 -34.27 -33.58
C LYS A 122 44.18 -35.43 -32.68
N GLY A 123 42.85 -35.66 -32.59
CA GLY A 123 42.38 -36.88 -31.95
C GLY A 123 40.87 -36.94 -31.68
N LYS A 124 40.16 -37.79 -32.44
CA LYS A 124 38.85 -38.43 -32.27
C LYS A 124 37.58 -37.55 -32.30
N PRO A 125 36.51 -38.01 -32.95
CA PRO A 125 35.22 -37.34 -32.94
C PRO A 125 34.66 -37.39 -31.51
N HIS A 126 34.62 -36.22 -30.86
CA HIS A 126 33.95 -36.04 -29.60
C HIS A 126 32.45 -35.96 -29.87
N ALA A 127 31.69 -36.74 -29.13
CA ALA A 127 30.26 -36.56 -28.98
C ALA A 127 29.98 -35.10 -28.67
N SER A 128 29.07 -34.46 -29.41
CA SER A 128 28.64 -33.09 -29.23
C SER A 128 28.28 -32.84 -27.77
N ALA A 129 28.92 -31.90 -27.16
CA ALA A 129 28.54 -31.46 -25.82
C ALA A 129 27.06 -31.03 -25.84
N PRO A 130 26.25 -31.35 -24.83
CA PRO A 130 24.86 -30.95 -24.79
C PRO A 130 24.79 -29.40 -24.90
N GLN A 131 24.04 -28.94 -25.91
CA GLN A 131 23.84 -27.51 -26.13
C GLN A 131 23.02 -26.97 -24.95
N PRO A 132 23.36 -25.78 -24.38
CA PRO A 132 22.59 -25.16 -23.32
C PRO A 132 21.16 -24.95 -23.83
N ALA A 133 20.17 -25.20 -22.94
CA ALA A 133 18.76 -25.01 -23.27
C ALA A 133 18.48 -23.55 -23.69
N ALA A 134 17.59 -23.35 -24.67
CA ALA A 134 17.15 -22.03 -25.10
C ALA A 134 16.55 -21.28 -23.89
N GLN A 135 17.08 -20.07 -23.61
CA GLN A 135 16.62 -19.27 -22.49
C GLN A 135 15.44 -18.39 -22.90
N LEU A 136 14.40 -18.33 -22.05
CA LEU A 136 13.26 -17.45 -22.25
C LEU A 136 13.75 -16.00 -22.30
N GLN A 137 13.47 -15.30 -23.39
CA GLN A 137 13.80 -13.89 -23.61
C GLN A 137 12.60 -12.99 -23.26
N SER A 138 11.40 -13.38 -23.72
CA SER A 138 10.18 -12.66 -23.40
C SER A 138 8.96 -13.58 -23.38
N ALA A 139 7.94 -13.17 -22.63
CA ALA A 139 6.65 -13.81 -22.62
C ALA A 139 5.55 -12.75 -22.70
N VAL A 140 4.58 -12.93 -23.59
CA VAL A 140 3.43 -12.03 -23.73
C VAL A 140 2.16 -12.86 -23.69
N GLN A 141 1.28 -12.51 -22.74
CA GLN A 141 -0.07 -13.07 -22.62
C GLN A 141 -1.08 -11.97 -22.97
N LEU A 142 -2.05 -12.29 -23.80
CA LEU A 142 -3.06 -11.34 -24.30
C LEU A 142 -4.48 -11.88 -24.11
N GLY A 143 -5.39 -10.98 -23.80
CA GLY A 143 -6.82 -11.23 -23.68
C GLY A 143 -7.18 -12.00 -22.40
N ASN A 144 -8.03 -11.40 -21.54
CA ASN A 144 -8.52 -12.02 -20.30
C ASN A 144 -7.41 -12.61 -19.43
N VAL A 145 -6.30 -11.87 -19.31
CA VAL A 145 -5.10 -12.38 -18.64
C VAL A 145 -5.35 -12.54 -17.14
N THR A 146 -4.98 -13.70 -16.61
CA THR A 146 -4.93 -13.99 -15.18
C THR A 146 -3.59 -14.63 -14.85
N LEU A 147 -2.81 -13.97 -13.98
CA LEU A 147 -1.58 -14.49 -13.42
C LEU A 147 -1.85 -14.88 -11.97
N VAL A 148 -1.36 -16.05 -11.56
CA VAL A 148 -1.46 -16.50 -10.16
C VAL A 148 -0.09 -16.98 -9.71
N GLN A 149 0.36 -16.48 -8.59
CA GLN A 149 1.54 -16.99 -7.89
C GLN A 149 1.12 -17.52 -6.53
N GLN A 150 1.49 -18.76 -6.26
CA GLN A 150 1.26 -19.42 -4.99
C GLN A 150 2.59 -19.87 -4.40
N GLY A 151 2.82 -19.52 -3.14
CA GLY A 151 4.01 -19.95 -2.39
C GLY A 151 4.07 -21.47 -2.23
N ALA A 152 5.24 -21.99 -1.87
CA ALA A 152 5.42 -23.41 -1.59
C ALA A 152 4.53 -23.85 -0.40
N ALA A 153 3.85 -24.98 -0.54
CA ALA A 153 3.08 -25.55 0.55
C ALA A 153 4.03 -26.20 1.58
N ASN A 154 3.96 -25.78 2.82
CA ASN A 154 4.66 -26.43 3.94
C ASN A 154 3.72 -27.46 4.57
N PRO A 155 4.07 -28.77 4.63
CA PRO A 155 3.25 -29.78 5.29
C PRO A 155 2.97 -29.39 6.75
N GLY A 156 1.69 -29.17 7.09
CA GLY A 156 1.28 -28.77 8.46
C GLY A 156 1.46 -27.30 8.80
N GLY A 157 1.93 -26.45 7.86
CA GLY A 157 2.04 -25.01 8.01
C GLY A 157 0.79 -24.24 7.57
N PRO A 158 0.78 -22.91 7.73
CA PRO A 158 -0.29 -22.05 7.22
C PRO A 158 -0.36 -22.12 5.69
N THR A 159 -1.56 -21.91 5.16
CA THR A 159 -1.77 -21.84 3.70
C THR A 159 -0.86 -20.74 3.10
N PRO A 160 -0.06 -21.05 2.07
CA PRO A 160 0.83 -20.09 1.47
C PRO A 160 0.01 -18.92 0.86
N PRO A 161 0.55 -17.70 0.88
CA PRO A 161 -0.11 -16.55 0.28
C PRO A 161 -0.28 -16.77 -1.22
N VAL A 162 -1.42 -16.34 -1.74
CA VAL A 162 -1.74 -16.34 -3.17
C VAL A 162 -1.85 -14.91 -3.64
N THR A 163 -1.03 -14.56 -4.64
CA THR A 163 -1.11 -13.29 -5.36
C THR A 163 -1.77 -13.54 -6.71
N THR A 164 -2.82 -12.81 -7.02
CA THR A 164 -3.52 -12.88 -8.31
C THR A 164 -3.41 -11.54 -9.01
N ALA A 165 -3.04 -11.55 -10.30
CA ALA A 165 -3.08 -10.38 -11.15
C ALA A 165 -3.99 -10.62 -12.35
N THR A 166 -4.82 -9.63 -12.71
CA THR A 166 -5.67 -9.65 -13.89
C THR A 166 -5.36 -8.46 -14.79
N ALA A 167 -5.41 -8.62 -16.11
CA ALA A 167 -5.14 -7.56 -17.09
C ALA A 167 -5.67 -7.95 -18.48
N GLN A 168 -5.62 -7.03 -19.46
CA GLN A 168 -5.81 -7.38 -20.87
C GLN A 168 -4.51 -7.86 -21.52
N ARG A 169 -3.37 -7.40 -21.00
CA ARG A 169 -2.05 -7.77 -21.48
C ARG A 169 -1.07 -7.89 -20.31
N ALA A 170 -0.31 -8.97 -20.29
CA ALA A 170 0.87 -9.15 -19.46
C ALA A 170 2.08 -9.39 -20.36
N ALA A 171 3.17 -8.67 -20.14
CA ALA A 171 4.43 -8.84 -20.86
C ALA A 171 5.58 -8.97 -19.87
N TYR A 172 6.35 -10.02 -20.02
CA TYR A 172 7.58 -10.25 -19.26
C TYR A 172 8.80 -10.07 -20.17
N ASP A 173 9.81 -9.38 -19.68
CA ASP A 173 11.11 -9.23 -20.30
C ASP A 173 12.19 -9.81 -19.37
N ALA A 174 12.96 -10.76 -19.89
CA ALA A 174 13.96 -11.46 -19.08
C ALA A 174 15.24 -10.63 -18.84
N ALA A 175 15.53 -9.64 -19.69
CA ALA A 175 16.71 -8.79 -19.52
C ALA A 175 16.51 -7.82 -18.34
N THR A 176 15.32 -7.25 -18.20
CA THR A 176 14.94 -6.36 -17.11
C THR A 176 14.32 -7.09 -15.92
N GLN A 177 13.86 -8.32 -16.11
CA GLN A 177 13.09 -9.12 -15.15
C GLN A 177 11.80 -8.42 -14.70
N VAL A 178 11.20 -7.62 -15.56
CA VAL A 178 9.97 -6.88 -15.27
C VAL A 178 8.78 -7.56 -15.93
N VAL A 179 7.69 -7.68 -15.18
CA VAL A 179 6.35 -8.02 -15.69
C VAL A 179 5.55 -6.73 -15.78
N GLN A 180 5.14 -6.37 -16.99
CA GLN A 180 4.29 -5.21 -17.25
C GLN A 180 2.85 -5.67 -17.50
N LEU A 181 1.91 -5.11 -16.74
CA LEU A 181 0.47 -5.37 -16.82
C LEU A 181 -0.25 -4.13 -17.33
N SER A 182 -1.07 -4.27 -18.37
CA SER A 182 -1.81 -3.15 -18.96
C SER A 182 -3.23 -3.55 -19.37
N GLY A 183 -4.10 -2.54 -19.60
CA GLY A 183 -5.51 -2.77 -19.86
C GLY A 183 -6.30 -3.08 -18.60
N SER A 184 -6.39 -2.09 -17.73
CA SER A 184 -7.07 -2.15 -16.41
C SER A 184 -6.50 -3.24 -15.49
N PRO A 185 -5.17 -3.25 -15.27
CA PRO A 185 -4.55 -4.24 -14.40
C PRO A 185 -5.05 -4.10 -12.96
N ARG A 186 -5.20 -5.26 -12.30
CA ARG A 186 -5.54 -5.37 -10.89
C ARG A 186 -4.65 -6.44 -10.26
N LEU A 187 -4.01 -6.10 -9.16
CA LEU A 187 -3.28 -7.00 -8.28
C LEU A 187 -4.14 -7.24 -7.04
N GLN A 188 -4.26 -8.50 -6.62
CA GLN A 188 -5.04 -8.89 -5.46
C GLN A 188 -4.25 -9.86 -4.59
N GLU A 189 -4.20 -9.57 -3.30
CA GLU A 189 -3.64 -10.39 -2.24
C GLU A 189 -4.62 -10.49 -1.07
N THR A 190 -4.35 -11.36 -0.11
CA THR A 190 -5.17 -11.46 1.12
C THR A 190 -5.19 -10.15 1.89
N SER A 191 -4.10 -9.38 1.85
CA SER A 191 -3.93 -8.10 2.56
C SER A 191 -4.57 -6.91 1.85
N GLY A 192 -4.97 -7.04 0.56
CA GLY A 192 -5.58 -5.95 -0.18
C GLY A 192 -5.52 -6.09 -1.69
N GLU A 193 -5.87 -5.01 -2.36
CA GLU A 193 -5.86 -4.91 -3.82
C GLU A 193 -5.26 -3.59 -4.30
N LEU A 194 -4.69 -3.62 -5.51
CA LEU A 194 -4.13 -2.47 -6.21
C LEU A 194 -4.60 -2.49 -7.67
N SER A 195 -5.05 -1.36 -8.19
CA SER A 195 -5.38 -1.19 -9.61
C SER A 195 -4.82 0.13 -10.15
N ALA A 196 -4.50 0.17 -11.45
CA ALA A 196 -3.95 1.34 -12.13
C ALA A 196 -4.19 1.25 -13.66
N ASN A 197 -3.66 2.17 -14.44
CA ASN A 197 -3.62 2.04 -15.90
C ASN A 197 -2.47 1.12 -16.35
N LEU A 198 -1.36 1.16 -15.62
CA LEU A 198 -0.17 0.34 -15.85
C LEU A 198 0.37 -0.11 -14.48
N ILE A 199 0.74 -1.40 -14.39
CA ILE A 199 1.47 -1.94 -13.24
C ILE A 199 2.71 -2.67 -13.76
N GLU A 200 3.88 -2.34 -13.22
CA GLU A 200 5.16 -2.97 -13.51
C GLU A 200 5.67 -3.63 -12.23
N VAL A 201 6.01 -4.90 -12.32
CA VAL A 201 6.49 -5.69 -11.17
C VAL A 201 7.87 -6.25 -11.49
N SER A 202 8.85 -5.91 -10.69
CA SER A 202 10.20 -6.48 -10.76
C SER A 202 10.21 -7.86 -10.10
N ARG A 203 10.54 -8.90 -10.85
CA ARG A 203 10.65 -10.26 -10.32
C ARG A 203 11.89 -10.47 -9.45
N SER A 204 12.91 -9.64 -9.63
CA SER A 204 14.17 -9.73 -8.86
C SER A 204 14.05 -9.14 -7.46
N SER A 205 13.38 -7.98 -7.30
CA SER A 205 13.21 -7.28 -6.03
C SER A 205 11.85 -7.52 -5.38
N GLY A 206 10.84 -7.86 -6.17
CA GLY A 206 9.44 -7.87 -5.73
C GLY A 206 8.80 -6.47 -5.69
N ASN A 207 9.54 -5.42 -6.05
CA ASN A 207 9.02 -4.06 -6.09
C ASN A 207 8.01 -3.90 -7.23
N ALA A 208 7.06 -2.99 -7.05
CA ALA A 208 6.08 -2.68 -8.07
C ALA A 208 5.87 -1.17 -8.22
N ASP A 209 5.68 -0.75 -9.47
CA ASP A 209 5.30 0.61 -9.84
C ASP A 209 3.92 0.59 -10.50
N ALA A 210 3.00 1.41 -9.98
CA ALA A 210 1.67 1.57 -10.51
C ALA A 210 1.47 3.01 -10.99
N THR A 211 1.03 3.18 -12.24
CA THR A 211 0.93 4.49 -12.87
C THR A 211 -0.44 4.72 -13.47
N GLY A 212 -0.98 5.91 -13.22
CA GLY A 212 -2.23 6.41 -13.77
C GLY A 212 -3.48 5.88 -13.10
N GLY A 213 -4.17 6.75 -12.35
CA GLY A 213 -5.43 6.43 -11.69
C GLY A 213 -5.33 5.30 -10.66
N VAL A 214 -4.27 5.32 -9.88
CA VAL A 214 -3.98 4.30 -8.84
C VAL A 214 -5.08 4.27 -7.80
N LYS A 215 -5.56 3.07 -7.50
CA LYS A 215 -6.50 2.79 -6.40
C LYS A 215 -5.97 1.58 -5.63
N ALA A 216 -5.79 1.75 -4.33
CA ALA A 216 -5.41 0.68 -3.43
C ALA A 216 -6.45 0.52 -2.31
N THR A 217 -6.68 -0.70 -1.88
CA THR A 217 -7.52 -1.03 -0.73
C THR A 217 -6.78 -2.03 0.13
N TYR A 218 -6.58 -1.71 1.41
CA TYR A 218 -5.95 -2.59 2.38
C TYR A 218 -7.00 -3.13 3.35
N HIS A 219 -6.98 -4.44 3.55
CA HIS A 219 -7.87 -5.12 4.47
C HIS A 219 -7.16 -5.40 5.80
N GLN A 220 -7.92 -5.33 6.88
CA GLN A 220 -7.42 -5.76 8.18
C GLN A 220 -7.32 -7.29 8.20
N THR A 221 -6.14 -7.82 8.43
CA THR A 221 -5.90 -9.25 8.62
C THR A 221 -5.71 -9.53 10.11
N ASN A 222 -6.40 -10.55 10.64
CA ASN A 222 -6.28 -10.94 12.03
C ASN A 222 -4.81 -11.26 12.39
N GLY A 223 -4.27 -10.56 13.38
CA GLY A 223 -2.92 -10.79 13.92
C GLY A 223 -1.80 -9.94 13.33
N GLN A 224 -2.07 -9.07 12.37
CA GLN A 224 -1.10 -8.05 11.91
C GLN A 224 -1.47 -6.68 12.48
N GLN A 225 -0.45 -5.89 12.84
CA GLN A 225 -0.64 -4.48 13.17
C GLN A 225 -1.14 -3.79 11.90
N ASN A 226 -2.35 -3.25 11.97
CA ASN A 226 -3.00 -2.62 10.83
C ASN A 226 -2.88 -1.12 10.96
N LEU A 227 -2.56 -0.44 9.88
CA LEU A 227 -2.73 1.01 9.79
C LEU A 227 -4.21 1.32 9.87
N THR A 228 -4.65 1.71 11.03
CA THR A 228 -6.03 2.13 11.27
C THR A 228 -5.98 3.45 12.01
N PHE A 229 -6.65 4.47 11.49
CA PHE A 229 -6.95 5.67 12.27
C PHE A 229 -8.01 5.39 13.33
N THR A 230 -7.85 4.28 14.08
CA THR A 230 -8.82 3.83 15.09
C THR A 230 -10.23 3.51 14.56
N ALA A 231 -10.47 3.64 13.26
CA ALA A 231 -11.71 3.23 12.62
C ALA A 231 -11.61 1.76 12.19
N SER A 232 -12.68 1.00 12.31
CA SER A 232 -12.76 -0.35 11.75
C SER A 232 -13.09 -0.28 10.26
N GLY A 233 -12.57 -1.22 9.47
CA GLY A 233 -12.84 -1.31 8.04
C GLY A 233 -11.59 -1.14 7.18
N PRO A 234 -11.74 -1.29 5.85
CA PRO A 234 -10.62 -1.18 4.93
C PRO A 234 -10.08 0.25 4.84
N VAL A 235 -8.79 0.37 4.60
CA VAL A 235 -8.14 1.63 4.23
C VAL A 235 -8.10 1.72 2.71
N HIS A 236 -8.56 2.84 2.17
CA HIS A 236 -8.56 3.11 0.74
C HIS A 236 -7.57 4.22 0.41
N VAL A 237 -6.88 4.10 -0.72
CA VAL A 237 -5.98 5.13 -1.24
C VAL A 237 -6.27 5.38 -2.71
N VAL A 238 -6.25 6.63 -3.12
CA VAL A 238 -6.22 7.04 -4.52
C VAL A 238 -5.02 7.95 -4.76
N ALA A 239 -4.35 7.77 -5.89
CA ALA A 239 -3.16 8.53 -6.28
C ALA A 239 -3.00 8.55 -7.81
N ASP A 240 -2.04 9.32 -8.31
CA ASP A 240 -1.64 9.27 -9.71
C ASP A 240 -0.61 8.16 -9.96
N HIS A 241 0.32 8.01 -9.03
CA HIS A 241 1.39 7.02 -9.08
C HIS A 241 1.59 6.37 -7.70
N ALA A 242 2.04 5.11 -7.66
CA ALA A 242 2.45 4.43 -6.45
C ALA A 242 3.71 3.59 -6.70
N HIS A 243 4.65 3.63 -5.75
CA HIS A 243 5.82 2.77 -5.69
C HIS A 243 5.73 1.89 -4.45
N LEU A 244 5.77 0.57 -4.66
CA LEU A 244 5.74 -0.45 -3.61
C LEU A 244 7.13 -1.05 -3.47
N GLU A 245 7.72 -0.91 -2.29
CA GLU A 245 8.99 -1.52 -1.94
C GLU A 245 8.75 -2.77 -1.09
N HIS A 246 8.96 -3.94 -1.69
CA HIS A 246 8.64 -5.22 -1.05
C HIS A 246 9.50 -5.51 0.18
N ALA A 247 10.80 -5.15 0.14
CA ALA A 247 11.75 -5.47 1.21
C ALA A 247 11.45 -4.75 2.54
N THR A 248 10.94 -3.52 2.46
CA THR A 248 10.62 -2.66 3.61
C THR A 248 9.14 -2.62 3.94
N ASP A 249 8.31 -3.24 3.10
CA ASP A 249 6.83 -3.17 3.16
C ASP A 249 6.32 -1.72 3.15
N LEU A 250 7.03 -0.87 2.40
CA LEU A 250 6.72 0.55 2.22
C LEU A 250 5.99 0.77 0.90
N THR A 251 4.90 1.50 0.95
CA THR A 251 4.22 2.00 -0.25
C THR A 251 4.19 3.52 -0.23
N VAL A 252 4.69 4.14 -1.29
CA VAL A 252 4.67 5.59 -1.48
C VAL A 252 3.67 5.93 -2.58
N PHE A 253 2.69 6.77 -2.25
CA PHE A 253 1.67 7.25 -3.16
C PHE A 253 1.92 8.71 -3.50
N TYR A 254 1.91 9.03 -4.77
CA TYR A 254 2.13 10.37 -5.29
C TYR A 254 0.85 10.90 -5.93
N GLY A 255 0.44 12.09 -5.52
CA GLY A 255 -0.56 12.86 -6.23
C GLY A 255 0.04 13.58 -7.43
N LYS A 256 -0.80 14.18 -8.25
CA LYS A 256 -0.39 15.10 -9.30
C LYS A 256 -0.77 16.54 -8.95
N ALA A 257 -0.27 17.50 -9.72
CA ALA A 257 -0.58 18.91 -9.52
C ALA A 257 -2.09 19.16 -9.50
N GLY A 258 -2.58 19.74 -8.40
CA GLY A 258 -4.01 20.01 -8.17
C GLY A 258 -4.85 18.82 -7.69
N GLU A 259 -4.31 17.61 -7.72
CA GLU A 259 -4.99 16.40 -7.25
C GLU A 259 -4.04 15.61 -6.33
N PRO A 260 -4.03 15.91 -5.02
CA PRO A 260 -3.16 15.21 -4.07
C PRO A 260 -3.56 13.73 -3.92
N ALA A 261 -2.61 12.90 -3.54
CA ALA A 261 -2.92 11.55 -3.09
C ALA A 261 -3.84 11.64 -1.86
N ARG A 262 -4.81 10.75 -1.77
CA ARG A 262 -5.81 10.73 -0.69
C ARG A 262 -5.96 9.34 -0.12
N LEU A 263 -5.86 9.24 1.19
CA LEU A 263 -6.16 8.06 1.98
C LEU A 263 -7.40 8.31 2.82
N TRP A 264 -8.27 7.30 2.96
CA TRP A 264 -9.41 7.40 3.88
C TRP A 264 -9.77 6.04 4.48
N GLN A 265 -10.34 6.10 5.68
CA GLN A 265 -10.92 4.97 6.38
C GLN A 265 -12.19 5.42 7.09
N GLY A 266 -13.33 4.82 6.75
CA GLY A 266 -14.62 5.32 7.20
C GLY A 266 -14.84 6.78 6.80
N SER A 267 -15.00 7.66 7.78
CA SER A 267 -15.17 9.11 7.58
C SER A 267 -13.89 9.93 7.74
N ASP A 268 -12.80 9.29 8.18
CA ASP A 268 -11.51 9.94 8.39
C ASP A 268 -10.70 9.93 7.09
N SER A 269 -9.98 11.01 6.82
CA SER A 269 -9.17 11.09 5.60
C SER A 269 -7.96 11.98 5.75
N VAL A 270 -6.92 11.65 4.99
CA VAL A 270 -5.69 12.44 4.82
C VAL A 270 -5.45 12.63 3.33
N ALA A 271 -5.13 13.85 2.94
CA ALA A 271 -4.73 14.20 1.58
C ALA A 271 -3.41 14.98 1.59
N ALA A 272 -2.46 14.58 0.77
CA ALA A 272 -1.16 15.23 0.63
C ALA A 272 -0.56 14.94 -0.76
N PRO A 273 0.40 15.73 -1.25
CA PRO A 273 1.12 15.42 -2.46
C PRO A 273 1.83 14.07 -2.42
N VAL A 274 2.34 13.68 -1.25
CA VAL A 274 2.99 12.39 -1.01
C VAL A 274 2.43 11.75 0.25
N LEU A 275 2.05 10.48 0.17
CA LEU A 275 1.66 9.63 1.30
C LEU A 275 2.57 8.40 1.34
N GLU A 276 3.25 8.19 2.44
CA GLU A 276 4.10 7.03 2.69
C GLU A 276 3.45 6.13 3.72
N LEU A 277 3.21 4.89 3.34
CA LEU A 277 2.52 3.90 4.14
C LEU A 277 3.46 2.73 4.44
N SER A 278 3.86 2.54 5.68
CA SER A 278 4.62 1.36 6.12
C SER A 278 3.71 0.43 6.91
N ARG A 279 3.43 -0.75 6.35
CA ARG A 279 2.58 -1.74 7.01
C ARG A 279 3.33 -2.46 8.13
N SER A 280 4.62 -2.75 7.92
CA SER A 280 5.46 -3.41 8.93
C SER A 280 5.64 -2.60 10.21
N HIS A 281 5.67 -1.26 10.10
CA HIS A 281 5.79 -0.34 11.24
C HIS A 281 4.45 0.26 11.68
N ALA A 282 3.38 0.00 10.93
CA ALA A 282 2.06 0.60 11.13
C ALA A 282 2.13 2.15 11.23
N THR A 283 2.80 2.78 10.26
CA THR A 283 2.98 4.24 10.21
C THR A 283 2.49 4.83 8.88
N LEU A 284 2.03 6.08 8.95
CA LEU A 284 1.71 6.92 7.80
C LEU A 284 2.47 8.24 7.91
N SER A 285 3.23 8.59 6.87
CA SER A 285 3.76 9.93 6.64
C SER A 285 2.97 10.62 5.54
N ALA A 286 2.73 11.92 5.70
CA ALA A 286 2.12 12.75 4.68
C ALA A 286 2.86 14.08 4.58
N HIS A 287 3.26 14.47 3.36
CA HIS A 287 4.04 15.69 3.14
C HIS A 287 3.96 16.15 1.68
N GLY A 288 4.46 17.35 1.43
CA GLY A 288 4.76 17.85 0.09
C GLY A 288 6.17 17.50 -0.36
N PRO A 289 6.53 17.78 -1.63
CA PRO A 289 7.92 17.75 -2.10
C PRO A 289 8.80 18.68 -1.25
N ALA A 290 10.08 18.35 -1.12
CA ALA A 290 11.02 19.17 -0.36
C ALA A 290 11.08 20.60 -0.91
N GLY A 291 10.82 21.60 -0.04
CA GLY A 291 10.82 23.02 -0.40
C GLY A 291 9.47 23.59 -0.85
N ASP A 292 8.44 22.76 -0.98
CA ASP A 292 7.11 23.21 -1.38
C ASP A 292 6.24 23.64 -0.20
N ALA A 293 5.41 24.70 -0.39
CA ALA A 293 4.44 25.14 0.58
C ALA A 293 3.17 24.25 0.63
N ALA A 294 3.21 23.10 0.00
CA ALA A 294 2.08 22.18 -0.08
C ALA A 294 1.63 21.76 1.31
N THR A 295 0.34 21.83 1.55
CA THR A 295 -0.26 21.52 2.83
C THR A 295 -0.85 20.11 2.84
N VAL A 296 -0.62 19.42 3.94
CA VAL A 296 -1.35 18.20 4.28
C VAL A 296 -2.72 18.61 4.82
N ASN A 297 -3.78 17.97 4.34
CA ASN A 297 -5.14 18.14 4.83
C ASN A 297 -5.63 16.85 5.48
N ALA A 298 -6.03 16.90 6.74
CA ALA A 298 -6.60 15.78 7.46
C ALA A 298 -8.00 16.12 7.99
N VAL A 299 -8.90 15.15 7.94
CA VAL A 299 -10.25 15.27 8.50
C VAL A 299 -10.49 14.09 9.41
N PHE A 300 -10.83 14.36 10.66
CA PHE A 300 -11.21 13.37 11.65
C PHE A 300 -12.64 13.65 12.14
N THR A 301 -13.41 12.58 12.29
CA THR A 301 -14.80 12.66 12.77
C THR A 301 -14.89 11.98 14.12
N GLY A 302 -15.06 12.77 15.16
CA GLY A 302 -15.31 12.26 16.50
C GLY A 302 -16.75 11.78 16.66
N SER A 303 -16.95 10.56 17.18
CA SER A 303 -18.28 10.14 17.65
C SER A 303 -18.65 10.97 18.88
N PRO A 304 -19.90 11.43 19.02
CA PRO A 304 -20.33 12.10 20.25
C PRO A 304 -20.13 11.14 21.43
N SER A 305 -19.37 11.59 22.43
CA SER A 305 -19.22 10.84 23.66
C SER A 305 -20.61 10.61 24.29
N THR A 306 -21.18 9.43 24.11
CA THR A 306 -22.23 8.96 24.99
C THR A 306 -21.55 8.67 26.33
N SER A 307 -21.49 9.68 27.19
CA SER A 307 -21.25 9.42 28.61
C SER A 307 -22.33 8.46 29.05
N GLN A 308 -22.00 7.17 29.13
CA GLN A 308 -22.78 6.23 29.93
C GLN A 308 -22.66 6.73 31.36
N ALA A 309 -23.62 7.55 31.77
CA ALA A 309 -23.92 7.68 33.18
C ALA A 309 -24.26 6.28 33.67
N THR A 310 -23.34 5.68 34.39
CA THR A 310 -23.65 4.53 35.24
C THR A 310 -24.93 4.86 36.00
N PRO A 311 -26.00 4.06 35.95
CA PRO A 311 -27.18 4.33 36.75
C PRO A 311 -26.80 4.11 38.22
N ALA A 312 -26.42 5.19 38.90
CA ALA A 312 -26.47 5.22 40.34
C ALA A 312 -27.97 5.08 40.71
N ALA A 313 -28.30 3.97 41.31
CA ALA A 313 -29.62 3.77 41.89
C ALA A 313 -29.93 4.94 42.81
N ASN A 314 -31.14 5.50 42.65
CA ASN A 314 -31.76 6.55 43.47
C ASN A 314 -31.30 7.99 43.18
N SER A 315 -31.87 8.59 42.12
CA SER A 315 -32.18 10.03 42.13
C SER A 315 -33.37 10.32 41.22
N ALA A 316 -34.32 11.04 41.74
CA ALA A 316 -35.60 11.40 41.14
C ALA A 316 -35.44 11.92 39.71
N THR A 317 -36.21 11.38 38.80
CA THR A 317 -36.36 11.74 37.38
C THR A 317 -36.67 13.23 37.23
N ASN A 318 -35.70 13.97 36.72
CA ASN A 318 -35.94 15.32 36.21
C ASN A 318 -36.36 15.21 34.72
N PRO A 319 -37.64 15.43 34.34
CA PRO A 319 -38.14 15.17 32.99
C PRO A 319 -37.60 16.11 31.91
N LEU A 320 -36.80 17.13 32.28
CA LEU A 320 -36.24 18.11 31.35
C LEU A 320 -34.95 17.65 30.60
N ARG A 321 -34.39 16.45 30.91
CA ARG A 321 -33.22 15.92 30.22
C ARG A 321 -33.51 14.97 29.06
N ALA A 322 -34.77 14.59 28.84
CA ALA A 322 -35.14 13.58 27.85
C ALA A 322 -35.16 14.06 26.39
N ASN A 323 -35.01 15.37 26.13
CA ASN A 323 -35.17 15.97 24.79
C ASN A 323 -33.95 16.76 24.30
N GLN A 324 -32.72 16.43 24.70
CA GLN A 324 -31.58 16.97 23.99
C GLN A 324 -31.38 16.17 22.70
N PRO A 325 -31.39 16.85 21.52
CA PRO A 325 -31.10 16.18 20.26
C PRO A 325 -29.70 15.55 20.34
N PRO A 326 -29.48 14.39 19.70
CA PRO A 326 -28.17 13.77 19.64
C PRO A 326 -27.16 14.80 19.11
N ARG A 327 -26.09 15.02 19.88
CA ARG A 327 -25.02 15.97 19.48
C ARG A 327 -24.46 15.49 18.14
N ALA A 328 -24.39 16.38 17.17
CA ALA A 328 -23.79 16.10 15.87
C ALA A 328 -22.33 15.65 16.06
N PRO A 329 -21.83 14.71 15.23
CA PRO A 329 -20.45 14.28 15.30
C PRO A 329 -19.52 15.48 15.16
N SER A 330 -18.50 15.59 16.02
CA SER A 330 -17.50 16.65 15.92
C SER A 330 -16.57 16.36 14.75
N VAL A 331 -16.52 17.27 13.78
CA VAL A 331 -15.56 17.21 12.68
C VAL A 331 -14.39 18.13 12.98
N VAL A 332 -13.20 17.57 12.95
CA VAL A 332 -11.94 18.32 13.09
C VAL A 332 -11.20 18.29 11.75
N ARG A 333 -10.95 19.46 11.18
CA ARG A 333 -10.12 19.62 9.98
C ARG A 333 -8.77 20.19 10.39
N LEU A 334 -7.71 19.52 9.94
CA LEU A 334 -6.34 19.96 10.22
C LEU A 334 -5.62 20.24 8.90
N GLN A 335 -4.84 21.30 8.90
CA GLN A 335 -3.90 21.64 7.84
C GLN A 335 -2.51 21.80 8.44
N SER A 336 -1.47 21.29 7.74
CA SER A 336 -0.08 21.40 8.17
C SER A 336 0.87 21.19 6.99
N ARG A 337 2.16 21.38 7.19
CA ARG A 337 3.17 20.99 6.17
C ARG A 337 3.42 19.50 6.17
N THR A 338 3.45 18.86 7.34
CA THR A 338 3.72 17.43 7.49
C THR A 338 2.77 16.81 8.51
N LEU A 339 2.46 15.55 8.32
CA LEU A 339 1.79 14.67 9.26
C LEU A 339 2.60 13.38 9.39
N PHE A 340 2.81 12.94 10.61
CA PHE A 340 3.29 11.60 10.92
C PHE A 340 2.31 10.92 11.89
N TYR A 341 1.82 9.76 11.53
CA TYR A 341 0.93 8.94 12.36
C TYR A 341 1.60 7.61 12.69
N ALA A 342 1.56 7.20 13.96
CA ALA A 342 2.00 5.91 14.43
C ALA A 342 0.84 5.20 15.16
N GLU A 343 0.43 4.05 14.64
CA GLU A 343 -0.68 3.26 15.20
C GLU A 343 -0.34 2.76 16.60
N ASN A 344 0.89 2.28 16.82
CA ASN A 344 1.32 1.75 18.10
C ASN A 344 1.23 2.77 19.25
N ASP A 345 1.38 4.04 18.92
CA ASP A 345 1.31 5.15 19.87
C ASP A 345 -0.09 5.78 19.91
N HIS A 346 -0.99 5.37 19.02
CA HIS A 346 -2.27 6.02 18.76
C HIS A 346 -2.13 7.54 18.65
N LYS A 347 -1.10 8.00 17.92
CA LYS A 347 -0.68 9.39 17.90
C LYS A 347 -0.44 9.90 16.49
N ALA A 348 -1.01 11.07 16.19
CA ALA A 348 -0.69 11.86 15.00
C ALA A 348 0.09 13.12 15.40
N VAL A 349 1.19 13.40 14.73
CA VAL A 349 2.03 14.58 14.90
C VAL A 349 1.92 15.45 13.66
N PHE A 350 1.38 16.65 13.80
CA PHE A 350 1.30 17.65 12.76
C PHE A 350 2.38 18.71 12.99
N ALA A 351 3.09 19.11 11.95
CA ALA A 351 4.15 20.08 12.04
C ALA A 351 4.12 21.09 10.89
N GLY A 352 4.47 22.34 11.22
CA GLY A 352 4.60 23.45 10.28
C GLY A 352 3.28 24.14 9.97
N ALA A 353 3.07 25.32 10.60
CA ALA A 353 1.91 26.19 10.42
C ALA A 353 0.56 25.44 10.55
N VAL A 354 0.42 24.71 11.66
CA VAL A 354 -0.76 23.87 11.90
C VAL A 354 -1.99 24.74 12.16
N VAL A 355 -3.07 24.43 11.46
CA VAL A 355 -4.39 25.04 11.65
C VAL A 355 -5.39 23.91 11.89
N ALA A 356 -6.02 23.90 13.06
CA ALA A 356 -7.13 23.00 13.37
C ALA A 356 -8.43 23.78 13.39
N GLN A 357 -9.40 23.34 12.59
CA GLN A 357 -10.74 23.90 12.54
C GLN A 357 -11.74 22.92 13.16
N THR A 358 -12.49 23.40 14.13
CA THR A 358 -13.58 22.66 14.78
C THR A 358 -14.88 23.44 14.66
N SER A 359 -16.00 22.88 15.13
CA SER A 359 -17.27 23.60 15.23
C SER A 359 -17.22 24.78 16.24
N SER A 360 -16.28 24.72 17.20
CA SER A 360 -16.12 25.73 18.26
C SER A 360 -15.11 26.82 17.94
N GLY A 361 -14.27 26.67 16.90
CA GLY A 361 -13.27 27.70 16.55
C GLY A 361 -12.08 27.20 15.75
N LEU A 362 -11.07 28.05 15.67
CA LEU A 362 -9.80 27.81 15.00
C LEU A 362 -8.66 27.76 16.02
N LEU A 363 -7.76 26.82 15.87
CA LEU A 363 -6.54 26.69 16.66
C LEU A 363 -5.33 26.71 15.73
N HIS A 364 -4.44 27.67 15.93
CA HIS A 364 -3.17 27.80 15.21
C HIS A 364 -2.02 27.40 16.13
N ALA A 365 -1.02 26.69 15.59
CA ALA A 365 0.20 26.35 16.30
C ALA A 365 1.33 26.01 15.33
N ASN A 366 2.57 25.91 15.81
CA ASN A 366 3.67 25.40 15.00
C ASN A 366 3.67 23.87 14.93
N PHE A 367 3.27 23.21 16.04
CA PHE A 367 3.18 21.76 16.18
C PHE A 367 1.88 21.39 16.89
N MET A 368 1.34 20.23 16.54
CA MET A 368 0.17 19.69 17.21
C MET A 368 0.26 18.16 17.28
N ASP A 369 0.20 17.64 18.50
CA ASP A 369 0.07 16.21 18.78
C ASP A 369 -1.40 15.89 19.04
N VAL A 370 -1.95 14.92 18.30
CA VAL A 370 -3.32 14.43 18.48
C VAL A 370 -3.23 12.98 18.94
N TYR A 371 -3.79 12.70 20.10
CA TYR A 371 -3.85 11.35 20.67
C TYR A 371 -5.26 10.79 20.48
N PHE A 372 -5.34 9.55 20.07
CA PHE A 372 -6.60 8.84 19.85
C PHE A 372 -6.86 7.85 20.99
N ALA A 373 -8.11 7.63 21.32
CA ALA A 373 -8.48 6.55 22.22
C ALA A 373 -8.31 5.20 21.50
N PRO A 374 -7.84 4.16 22.18
CA PRO A 374 -7.80 2.83 21.61
C PRO A 374 -9.19 2.41 21.12
N ALA A 375 -9.25 1.70 19.99
CA ALA A 375 -10.50 1.18 19.46
C ALA A 375 -11.19 0.32 20.53
N ALA A 376 -12.43 0.65 20.89
CA ALA A 376 -13.24 -0.18 21.77
C ALA A 376 -13.49 -1.53 21.09
N GLY A 377 -13.27 -2.63 21.82
CA GLY A 377 -13.37 -4.01 21.30
C GLY A 377 -14.64 -4.29 20.49
N ALA A 378 -14.66 -5.44 19.81
CA ALA A 378 -15.64 -5.88 18.81
C ALA A 378 -17.07 -5.38 19.06
N GLN A 379 -17.57 -4.56 18.11
CA GLN A 379 -18.94 -4.06 18.15
C GLN A 379 -19.97 -5.09 17.66
N PRO A 380 -21.21 -5.03 18.15
CA PRO A 380 -22.30 -5.84 17.61
C PRO A 380 -22.53 -5.58 16.13
N PRO A 381 -22.86 -6.61 15.32
CA PRO A 381 -23.13 -6.45 13.89
C PRO A 381 -24.28 -5.45 13.66
N GLY A 382 -24.11 -4.52 12.70
CA GLY A 382 -25.13 -3.59 12.25
C GLY A 382 -25.03 -2.15 12.75
N LYS A 383 -24.02 -1.80 13.58
CA LYS A 383 -23.76 -0.43 14.00
C LYS A 383 -22.58 0.14 13.21
N PRO A 384 -22.66 1.36 12.64
CA PRO A 384 -21.51 1.95 11.97
C PRO A 384 -20.32 2.05 12.94
N PRO A 385 -19.08 1.82 12.46
CA PRO A 385 -17.91 1.90 13.31
C PRO A 385 -17.80 3.29 13.93
N PRO A 386 -17.42 3.40 15.22
CA PRO A 386 -17.14 4.69 15.82
C PRO A 386 -15.97 5.33 15.06
N GLY A 387 -16.11 6.61 14.68
CA GLY A 387 -14.99 7.39 14.16
C GLY A 387 -13.87 7.49 15.18
N SER A 388 -12.72 7.94 14.74
CA SER A 388 -11.54 8.17 15.58
C SER A 388 -11.90 9.06 16.77
N GLN A 389 -11.79 8.54 17.98
CA GLN A 389 -12.04 9.35 19.18
C GLN A 389 -10.76 10.04 19.60
N VAL A 390 -10.70 11.34 19.37
CA VAL A 390 -9.62 12.18 19.91
C VAL A 390 -9.73 12.22 21.44
N SER A 391 -8.69 11.74 22.13
CA SER A 391 -8.62 11.73 23.60
C SER A 391 -7.94 12.97 24.16
N LYS A 392 -6.86 13.44 23.48
CA LYS A 392 -6.06 14.59 23.90
C LYS A 392 -5.47 15.30 22.69
N ILE A 393 -5.37 16.61 22.75
CA ILE A 393 -4.62 17.45 21.79
C ILE A 393 -3.60 18.26 22.57
N VAL A 394 -2.36 18.34 22.06
CA VAL A 394 -1.32 19.22 22.59
C VAL A 394 -0.78 20.07 21.45
N ALA A 395 -1.10 21.34 21.45
CA ALA A 395 -0.63 22.33 20.49
C ALA A 395 0.53 23.13 21.10
N ARG A 396 1.62 23.35 20.34
CA ARG A 396 2.83 24.03 20.82
C ARG A 396 3.36 25.03 19.82
N GLY A 397 3.92 26.09 20.36
CA GLY A 397 4.60 27.18 19.64
C GLY A 397 3.63 28.14 18.96
N ALA A 398 3.64 29.40 19.41
CA ALA A 398 2.79 30.48 18.90
C ALA A 398 1.30 30.10 18.86
N VAL A 399 0.79 29.50 19.93
CA VAL A 399 -0.58 29.02 20.01
C VAL A 399 -1.56 30.21 20.01
N VAL A 400 -2.52 30.13 19.08
CA VAL A 400 -3.65 31.08 18.99
C VAL A 400 -4.94 30.28 18.87
N LEU A 401 -5.83 30.43 19.86
CA LEU A 401 -7.18 29.87 19.84
C LEU A 401 -8.16 31.01 19.55
N GLU A 402 -8.95 30.85 18.50
CA GLU A 402 -9.99 31.80 18.10
C GLU A 402 -11.37 31.14 18.17
N GLN A 403 -12.24 31.68 19.00
CA GLN A 403 -13.63 31.29 19.17
C GLN A 403 -14.53 32.52 18.97
N PRO A 404 -15.83 32.36 18.69
CA PRO A 404 -16.74 33.50 18.62
C PRO A 404 -16.66 34.36 19.90
N GLY A 405 -16.24 35.60 19.75
CA GLY A 405 -16.10 36.55 20.87
C GLY A 405 -14.88 36.36 21.77
N ARG A 406 -14.02 35.35 21.52
CA ARG A 406 -12.85 35.05 22.36
C ARG A 406 -11.60 34.78 21.57
N LYS A 407 -10.46 35.24 22.09
CA LYS A 407 -9.13 34.93 21.55
C LYS A 407 -8.17 34.58 22.68
N GLY A 408 -7.63 33.35 22.63
CA GLY A 408 -6.58 32.87 23.53
C GLY A 408 -5.21 32.91 22.84
N THR A 409 -4.15 33.36 23.51
CA THR A 409 -2.77 33.28 23.01
C THR A 409 -1.86 32.70 24.07
N GLY A 410 -0.92 31.86 23.68
CA GLY A 410 0.02 31.22 24.60
C GLY A 410 1.12 30.46 23.86
N ASP A 411 1.87 29.66 24.58
CA ASP A 411 2.94 28.85 24.03
C ASP A 411 2.55 27.39 23.88
N GLU A 412 1.76 26.86 24.83
CA GLU A 412 1.21 25.52 24.77
C GLU A 412 -0.27 25.49 25.14
N LEU A 413 -1.06 24.72 24.40
CA LEU A 413 -2.46 24.42 24.73
C LEU A 413 -2.65 22.91 24.79
N THR A 414 -3.18 22.42 25.91
CA THR A 414 -3.60 21.03 26.07
C THR A 414 -5.12 20.96 26.17
N TYR A 415 -5.74 20.17 25.31
CA TYR A 415 -7.15 19.81 25.35
C TYR A 415 -7.32 18.36 25.78
N THR A 416 -8.25 18.09 26.70
CA THR A 416 -8.62 16.73 27.13
C THR A 416 -10.11 16.51 26.89
N SER A 417 -10.44 15.50 26.10
CA SER A 417 -11.85 15.23 25.72
C SER A 417 -12.70 14.69 26.88
N ALA A 418 -12.08 14.00 27.83
CA ALA A 418 -12.77 13.39 28.98
C ALA A 418 -13.53 14.41 29.83
N ASP A 419 -12.94 15.56 30.08
CA ASP A 419 -13.50 16.65 30.89
C ASP A 419 -13.86 17.91 30.10
N GLY A 420 -13.47 18.00 28.82
CA GLY A 420 -13.72 19.15 27.96
C GLY A 420 -12.88 20.38 28.32
N LYS A 421 -11.75 20.18 29.03
CA LYS A 421 -10.90 21.24 29.49
C LYS A 421 -9.80 21.62 28.52
N PHE A 422 -9.59 22.92 28.37
CA PHE A 422 -8.46 23.51 27.67
C PHE A 422 -7.54 24.16 28.73
N LEU A 423 -6.29 23.75 28.75
CA LEU A 423 -5.25 24.33 29.56
C LEU A 423 -4.31 25.11 28.64
N LEU A 424 -4.30 26.44 28.76
CA LEU A 424 -3.42 27.32 28.00
C LEU A 424 -2.31 27.83 28.92
N THR A 425 -1.07 27.61 28.55
CA THR A 425 0.13 28.05 29.29
C THR A 425 1.04 28.89 28.39
N GLY A 426 1.94 29.62 29.01
CA GLY A 426 2.95 30.43 28.34
C GLY A 426 4.23 30.48 29.14
N THR A 427 5.19 31.24 28.66
CA THR A 427 6.43 31.52 29.40
C THR A 427 6.27 32.70 30.36
N SER A 428 7.19 32.84 31.29
CA SER A 428 7.22 34.03 32.18
C SER A 428 7.38 35.36 31.42
N ALA A 429 8.05 35.32 30.24
CA ALA A 429 8.22 36.49 29.37
C ALA A 429 6.99 36.75 28.47
N ALA A 430 6.21 35.71 28.17
CA ALA A 430 5.00 35.77 27.37
C ALA A 430 3.89 34.91 28.04
N PRO A 431 3.26 35.39 29.10
CA PRO A 431 2.22 34.66 29.82
C PRO A 431 0.98 34.47 28.93
N PRO A 432 0.22 33.41 29.16
CA PRO A 432 -0.99 33.16 28.41
C PRO A 432 -2.00 34.26 28.62
N ARG A 433 -2.73 34.61 27.57
CA ARG A 433 -3.70 35.70 27.55
C ARG A 433 -5.00 35.22 26.92
N LEU A 434 -6.12 35.53 27.57
CA LEU A 434 -7.47 35.34 27.03
C LEU A 434 -8.13 36.72 26.93
N THR A 435 -8.59 37.08 25.75
CA THR A 435 -9.38 38.28 25.48
C THR A 435 -10.80 37.85 25.13
N ASP A 436 -11.76 38.36 25.90
CA ASP A 436 -13.20 38.19 25.69
C ASP A 436 -13.80 39.57 25.36
N GLN A 437 -14.62 39.63 24.29
CA GLN A 437 -15.18 40.90 23.82
C GLN A 437 -16.08 41.57 24.86
N VAL A 438 -16.71 40.79 25.73
CA VAL A 438 -17.65 41.28 26.76
C VAL A 438 -16.97 41.41 28.11
N ARG A 439 -16.14 40.44 28.49
CA ARG A 439 -15.56 40.32 29.84
C ARG A 439 -14.18 40.99 29.99
N GLY A 440 -13.56 41.39 28.85
CA GLY A 440 -12.23 42.01 28.83
C GLY A 440 -11.09 41.00 28.69
N THR A 441 -9.91 41.33 29.21
CA THR A 441 -8.70 40.53 29.05
C THR A 441 -8.21 39.98 30.38
N VAL A 442 -7.80 38.72 30.38
CA VAL A 442 -7.25 38.02 31.54
C VAL A 442 -5.89 37.43 31.19
N THR A 443 -4.92 37.60 32.09
CA THR A 443 -3.59 36.96 32.01
C THR A 443 -3.24 36.31 33.35
N GLY A 444 -2.50 35.25 33.32
CA GLY A 444 -2.06 34.50 34.50
C GLY A 444 -0.89 33.58 34.17
N ASN A 445 -0.55 32.68 35.05
CA ASN A 445 0.45 31.65 34.78
C ASN A 445 -0.12 30.51 33.93
N ALA A 446 -1.38 30.18 34.15
CA ALA A 446 -2.16 29.23 33.34
C ALA A 446 -3.63 29.69 33.28
N LEU A 447 -4.26 29.45 32.14
CA LEU A 447 -5.67 29.69 31.91
C LEU A 447 -6.35 28.37 31.62
N ILE A 448 -7.33 28.01 32.45
CA ILE A 448 -8.14 26.80 32.24
C ILE A 448 -9.54 27.27 31.86
N PHE A 449 -10.04 26.80 30.72
CA PHE A 449 -11.40 27.06 30.31
C PHE A 449 -12.06 25.74 29.87
N ASN A 450 -13.36 25.65 30.16
CA ASN A 450 -14.13 24.44 29.93
C ASN A 450 -15.20 24.72 28.87
N ASP A 451 -15.25 23.89 27.86
CA ASP A 451 -16.21 23.99 26.75
C ASP A 451 -17.64 23.58 27.15
N ARG A 452 -17.80 22.94 28.33
CA ARG A 452 -19.11 22.43 28.78
C ARG A 452 -19.93 23.45 29.59
N ASP A 453 -19.25 24.27 30.36
CA ASP A 453 -19.91 25.21 31.30
C ASP A 453 -19.50 26.67 31.14
N ASP A 454 -18.68 26.96 30.11
CA ASP A 454 -18.20 28.27 29.77
C ASP A 454 -17.37 28.96 30.90
N SER A 455 -16.88 28.17 31.85
CA SER A 455 -16.06 28.65 32.96
C SER A 455 -14.63 28.97 32.52
N VAL A 456 -14.05 29.98 33.15
CA VAL A 456 -12.64 30.35 33.00
C VAL A 456 -12.02 30.43 34.38
N GLU A 457 -11.04 29.56 34.64
CA GLU A 457 -10.23 29.56 35.85
C GLU A 457 -8.84 30.10 35.53
N VAL A 458 -8.32 30.97 36.35
CA VAL A 458 -7.02 31.61 36.18
C VAL A 458 -6.12 31.24 37.33
N SER A 459 -5.00 30.58 37.03
CA SER A 459 -3.97 30.27 38.03
C SER A 459 -2.87 31.34 37.97
N GLY A 460 -2.62 31.99 39.10
CA GLY A 460 -1.52 32.95 39.24
C GLY A 460 -0.17 32.30 39.51
N GLY A 461 -0.15 31.08 40.07
CA GLY A 461 1.09 30.46 40.52
C GLY A 461 1.87 31.36 41.46
N ALA A 462 3.16 31.58 41.15
CA ALA A 462 4.00 32.59 41.83
C ALA A 462 3.79 34.01 41.31
N SER A 463 3.05 34.20 40.21
CA SER A 463 2.76 35.50 39.57
C SER A 463 1.35 35.98 39.93
N LYS A 464 1.14 37.31 39.88
CA LYS A 464 -0.18 37.89 40.11
C LYS A 464 -1.11 37.63 38.92
N VAL A 465 -2.37 37.29 39.19
CA VAL A 465 -3.44 37.29 38.18
C VAL A 465 -3.78 38.77 37.87
N VAL A 466 -3.80 39.11 36.59
CA VAL A 466 -4.21 40.44 36.12
C VAL A 466 -5.47 40.31 35.29
N THR A 467 -6.54 40.98 35.74
CA THR A 467 -7.81 41.08 35.01
C THR A 467 -8.02 42.53 34.62
N GLN A 468 -8.26 42.77 33.32
CA GLN A 468 -8.62 44.09 32.81
C GLN A 468 -10.03 44.02 32.24
N THR A 469 -11.00 44.65 32.92
CA THR A 469 -12.40 44.66 32.51
C THR A 469 -12.70 45.96 31.75
N GLN A 470 -13.37 45.85 30.61
CA GLN A 470 -13.92 47.01 29.91
C GLN A 470 -15.30 47.32 30.49
N VAL A 471 -15.44 48.48 31.09
CA VAL A 471 -16.76 48.96 31.53
C VAL A 471 -17.38 49.72 30.37
N ALA A 472 -18.49 49.20 29.83
CA ALA A 472 -19.28 49.97 28.87
C ALA A 472 -19.78 51.25 29.52
N LYS A 473 -19.56 52.41 28.86
CA LYS A 473 -20.12 53.72 29.24
C LYS A 473 -21.59 53.77 28.88
#